data_efda06c9de6eb3a99b8ba3759604216d
#
_entry.id   efda06c9de6eb3a99b8ba3759604216d
#
_cell.length_a   1.000
_cell.length_b   1.000
_cell.length_c   1.000
_cell.angle_alpha   90.00
_cell.angle_beta   90.00
_cell.angle_gamma   90.00
#
_symmetry.space_group_name_H-M   'P 1'
#
loop_
_entity.id
_entity.type
_entity.pdbx_description
1 polymer ?
#
loop_
_entity_poly.entity_id
_entity_poly.type
_entity_poly.pdbx_seq_one_letter_code
_entity_poly.pdbx_strand_id
1 'polypeptide(L)'
;MATIQIQNIGALKDTGEIFVKRVTLILGPQGVGKSTLMKILCYCRWVEKVIMKYPKGLRIYSTGDYFIDELRTFYRFDKNFFSDKNFFSGQSHIIYKGDILEIDWSQQGGCSIALCSKDEKRRLRHTPKIAFLPAERNLISAVPNVNKSYRSNVQDVLFNFIFEFNEAKQAYDAEHKLPLSIAPHLSYYNQQGADLIWHEQEGLAMETFYAASGIQSVFPIDVLSAYLYKQVGERYTVSAQEVAALVMRLFSGSSSQYTEDEMRQSLEGVPLVYSSMQLYIEEPEQNLFPASQRDLTLRLLQMISTVKKKEIDAGSKSHPSSLVFTTHSPYLLSVINTQLAVVRARMDLQCNSEGLSREEQKKRLTELDALQQKYKLDDINLTSDEYAAYFVEPGGTLKNLIDPEFPMVSGVELDGVSDWVEDYTNEIYQIAYRG
;
A
#
# COMPACT_ATOMS: atom_id res chain seq x y z
N MET A 1 -12.97 9.44 2.51
CA MET A 1 -11.51 9.29 2.74
C MET A 1 -11.30 8.81 4.15
N ALA A 2 -10.42 7.85 4.35
CA ALA A 2 -10.14 7.42 5.71
C ALA A 2 -9.10 8.31 6.38
N THR A 3 -9.21 8.43 7.70
CA THR A 3 -8.18 9.03 8.55
C THR A 3 -7.77 8.07 9.65
N ILE A 4 -6.55 8.24 10.15
CA ILE A 4 -6.03 7.48 11.28
C ILE A 4 -5.17 8.40 12.16
N GLN A 5 -5.28 8.19 13.47
CA GLN A 5 -4.37 8.75 14.47
C GLN A 5 -3.90 7.62 15.39
N ILE A 6 -2.62 7.58 15.66
CA ILE A 6 -1.99 6.58 16.52
C ILE A 6 -1.19 7.30 17.60
N GLN A 7 -1.40 6.91 18.85
CA GLN A 7 -0.68 7.48 19.99
C GLN A 7 -0.04 6.39 20.85
N ASN A 8 1.22 6.61 21.22
CA ASN A 8 2.00 5.78 22.16
C ASN A 8 2.03 4.28 21.80
N ILE A 9 2.29 3.95 20.53
CA ILE A 9 2.46 2.57 20.05
C ILE A 9 3.84 2.41 19.40
N GLY A 10 4.68 1.57 19.98
CA GLY A 10 6.04 1.36 19.52
C GLY A 10 6.85 2.67 19.51
N ALA A 11 7.43 3.01 18.36
CA ALA A 11 8.17 4.26 18.19
C ALA A 11 7.26 5.49 17.97
N LEU A 12 5.97 5.29 17.70
CA LEU A 12 5.03 6.37 17.43
C LEU A 12 4.52 6.97 18.74
N LYS A 13 4.73 8.26 18.96
CA LYS A 13 4.21 9.01 20.11
C LYS A 13 2.85 9.62 19.83
N ASP A 14 2.75 10.41 18.78
CA ASP A 14 1.49 10.96 18.28
C ASP A 14 1.64 11.30 16.80
N THR A 15 0.86 10.63 15.99
CA THR A 15 0.89 10.86 14.53
C THR A 15 0.09 12.09 14.11
N GLY A 16 -0.72 12.66 15.00
CA GLY A 16 -1.81 13.52 14.57
C GLY A 16 -2.78 12.79 13.63
N GLU A 17 -3.74 13.50 13.08
CA GLU A 17 -4.68 12.92 12.11
C GLU A 17 -4.04 12.82 10.72
N ILE A 18 -3.95 11.61 10.21
CA ILE A 18 -3.39 11.28 8.89
C ILE A 18 -4.53 11.02 7.92
N PHE A 19 -4.53 11.70 6.78
CA PHE A 19 -5.49 11.48 5.69
C PHE A 19 -4.94 10.47 4.70
N VAL A 20 -5.65 9.36 4.51
CA VAL A 20 -5.29 8.35 3.51
C VAL A 20 -5.89 8.74 2.18
N LYS A 21 -5.04 9.14 1.24
CA LYS A 21 -5.42 9.54 -0.10
C LYS A 21 -5.17 8.41 -1.11
N ARG A 22 -5.44 8.66 -2.39
CA ARG A 22 -5.26 7.67 -3.45
C ARG A 22 -3.81 7.19 -3.53
N VAL A 23 -2.85 8.08 -3.37
CA VAL A 23 -1.43 7.77 -3.21
C VAL A 23 -0.96 8.38 -1.89
N THR A 24 -0.51 7.54 -0.97
CA THR A 24 -0.04 7.98 0.35
C THR A 24 1.37 7.45 0.60
N LEU A 25 2.31 8.36 0.85
CA LEU A 25 3.70 8.05 1.17
C LEU A 25 3.94 8.24 2.66
N ILE A 26 4.67 7.29 3.25
CA ILE A 26 5.13 7.35 4.63
C ILE A 26 6.65 7.25 4.60
N LEU A 27 7.31 8.38 4.85
CA LEU A 27 8.76 8.53 4.80
C LEU A 27 9.36 8.62 6.21
N GLY A 28 10.67 8.51 6.30
CA GLY A 28 11.41 8.71 7.55
C GLY A 28 12.58 7.74 7.73
N PRO A 29 13.44 7.96 8.72
CA PRO A 29 14.57 7.07 9.03
C PRO A 29 14.14 5.64 9.38
N GLN A 30 15.10 4.73 9.47
CA GLN A 30 14.82 3.37 9.94
C GLN A 30 14.41 3.36 11.42
N GLY A 31 13.52 2.46 11.80
CA GLY A 31 13.11 2.25 13.19
C GLY A 31 12.13 3.27 13.79
N VAL A 32 11.73 4.32 13.05
CA VAL A 32 10.83 5.38 13.58
C VAL A 32 9.34 4.99 13.62
N GLY A 33 8.95 3.81 13.09
CA GLY A 33 7.56 3.33 13.18
C GLY A 33 6.75 3.41 11.89
N LYS A 34 7.36 3.67 10.70
CA LYS A 34 6.65 3.69 9.40
C LYS A 34 5.85 2.41 9.13
N SER A 35 6.49 1.25 9.27
CA SER A 35 5.83 -0.05 9.10
C SER A 35 4.73 -0.28 10.14
N THR A 36 4.93 0.17 11.37
CA THR A 36 3.91 0.10 12.43
C THR A 36 2.66 0.89 12.04
N LEU A 37 2.84 2.13 11.59
CA LEU A 37 1.75 2.98 11.11
C LEU A 37 0.98 2.32 9.97
N MET A 38 1.70 1.85 8.93
CA MET A 38 1.07 1.24 7.76
C MET A 38 0.36 -0.07 8.10
N LYS A 39 0.92 -0.89 8.99
CA LYS A 39 0.32 -2.15 9.46
C LYS A 39 -0.98 -1.90 10.22
N ILE A 40 -0.99 -0.93 11.15
CA ILE A 40 -2.20 -0.58 11.90
C ILE A 40 -3.28 -0.01 10.97
N LEU A 41 -2.91 0.85 10.03
CA LEU A 41 -3.84 1.37 9.03
C LEU A 41 -4.45 0.26 8.17
N CYS A 42 -3.62 -0.65 7.64
CA CYS A 42 -4.08 -1.80 6.87
C CYS A 42 -5.01 -2.70 7.69
N TYR A 43 -4.71 -2.91 8.98
CA TYR A 43 -5.54 -3.68 9.89
C TYR A 43 -6.92 -3.04 10.12
N CYS A 44 -6.97 -1.74 10.37
CA CYS A 44 -8.24 -1.04 10.54
C CYS A 44 -9.12 -1.13 9.28
N ARG A 45 -8.52 -1.03 8.09
CA ARG A 45 -9.21 -1.27 6.81
C ARG A 45 -9.70 -2.71 6.68
N TRP A 46 -8.91 -3.67 7.14
CA TRP A 46 -9.32 -5.07 7.17
C TRP A 46 -10.52 -5.29 8.10
N VAL A 47 -10.49 -4.76 9.31
CA VAL A 47 -11.62 -4.83 10.27
C VAL A 47 -12.88 -4.22 9.65
N GLU A 48 -12.76 -3.07 8.98
CA GLU A 48 -13.84 -2.44 8.25
C GLU A 48 -14.44 -3.38 7.19
N LYS A 49 -13.59 -4.01 6.35
CA LYS A 49 -14.01 -5.00 5.35
C LYS A 49 -14.73 -6.20 5.99
N VAL A 50 -14.21 -6.71 7.11
CA VAL A 50 -14.80 -7.87 7.83
C VAL A 50 -16.18 -7.53 8.36
N ILE A 51 -16.32 -6.42 9.10
CA ILE A 51 -17.59 -5.99 9.69
C ILE A 51 -18.65 -5.73 8.63
N MET A 52 -18.24 -5.25 7.46
CA MET A 52 -19.15 -5.08 6.32
C MET A 52 -19.70 -6.38 5.78
N LYS A 53 -18.82 -7.33 5.53
CA LYS A 53 -19.20 -8.66 5.05
C LYS A 53 -19.96 -9.44 6.13
N TYR A 54 -19.60 -9.22 7.39
CA TYR A 54 -20.13 -9.92 8.54
C TYR A 54 -20.47 -8.94 9.69
N PRO A 55 -21.66 -8.32 9.67
CA PRO A 55 -22.06 -7.30 10.66
C PRO A 55 -21.99 -7.74 12.13
N LYS A 56 -22.15 -9.05 12.40
CA LYS A 56 -21.97 -9.61 13.73
C LYS A 56 -20.53 -9.49 14.25
N GLY A 57 -19.56 -9.35 13.35
CA GLY A 57 -18.15 -9.06 13.68
C GLY A 57 -17.98 -7.78 14.51
N LEU A 58 -18.87 -6.79 14.37
CA LEU A 58 -18.87 -5.58 15.18
C LEU A 58 -18.83 -5.92 16.68
N ARG A 59 -19.67 -6.87 17.13
CA ARG A 59 -19.69 -7.30 18.54
C ARG A 59 -18.39 -8.02 18.93
N ILE A 60 -17.83 -8.83 18.03
CA ILE A 60 -16.58 -9.56 18.30
C ILE A 60 -15.44 -8.58 18.53
N TYR A 61 -15.24 -7.63 17.61
CA TYR A 61 -14.17 -6.64 17.71
C TYR A 61 -14.34 -5.63 18.85
N SER A 62 -15.59 -5.40 19.32
CA SER A 62 -15.86 -4.51 20.45
C SER A 62 -15.85 -5.21 21.80
N THR A 63 -15.51 -6.50 21.87
CA THR A 63 -15.55 -7.27 23.13
C THR A 63 -14.13 -7.63 23.61
N GLY A 64 -13.80 -7.26 24.83
CA GLY A 64 -12.51 -7.56 25.45
C GLY A 64 -11.32 -7.04 24.65
N ASP A 65 -10.24 -7.81 24.60
CA ASP A 65 -8.99 -7.46 23.92
C ASP A 65 -8.89 -8.03 22.49
N TYR A 66 -10.01 -8.53 21.92
CA TYR A 66 -9.98 -9.22 20.62
C TYR A 66 -9.33 -8.37 19.52
N PHE A 67 -9.71 -7.09 19.39
CA PHE A 67 -9.16 -6.18 18.38
C PHE A 67 -7.64 -6.08 18.46
N ILE A 68 -7.09 -5.87 19.64
CA ILE A 68 -5.66 -5.68 19.82
C ILE A 68 -4.88 -7.00 19.76
N ASP A 69 -5.46 -8.08 20.24
CA ASP A 69 -4.82 -9.40 20.20
C ASP A 69 -4.73 -9.95 18.77
N GLU A 70 -5.75 -9.71 17.94
CA GLU A 70 -5.68 -10.04 16.50
C GLU A 70 -4.62 -9.17 15.80
N LEU A 71 -4.58 -7.85 16.04
CA LEU A 71 -3.56 -6.96 15.50
C LEU A 71 -2.15 -7.43 15.87
N ARG A 72 -1.91 -7.74 17.14
CA ARG A 72 -0.63 -8.23 17.64
C ARG A 72 -0.21 -9.53 16.96
N THR A 73 -1.13 -10.47 16.86
CA THR A 73 -0.88 -11.78 16.28
C THR A 73 -0.60 -11.69 14.78
N PHE A 74 -1.43 -10.96 14.05
CA PHE A 74 -1.34 -10.88 12.59
C PHE A 74 -0.09 -10.15 12.11
N TYR A 75 0.29 -9.05 12.76
CA TYR A 75 1.48 -8.30 12.39
C TYR A 75 2.72 -8.64 13.23
N ARG A 76 2.66 -9.73 14.00
CA ARG A 76 3.76 -10.21 14.85
C ARG A 76 4.23 -9.16 15.87
N PHE A 77 3.32 -8.37 16.40
CA PHE A 77 3.59 -7.53 17.55
C PHE A 77 3.50 -8.38 18.83
N ASP A 78 4.32 -9.46 18.92
CA ASP A 78 4.16 -10.53 19.88
C ASP A 78 4.45 -10.08 21.33
N LYS A 79 3.65 -10.60 22.27
CA LYS A 79 3.80 -10.42 23.72
C LYS A 79 5.15 -10.92 24.25
N ASN A 80 5.76 -11.92 23.60
CA ASN A 80 6.95 -12.59 24.09
C ASN A 80 8.27 -11.90 23.69
N PHE A 81 8.29 -11.13 22.62
CA PHE A 81 9.49 -10.43 22.10
C PHE A 81 9.60 -9.00 22.62
N PHE A 82 8.48 -8.34 22.77
CA PHE A 82 8.40 -7.01 23.35
C PHE A 82 7.54 -7.14 24.60
N SER A 83 8.12 -6.93 25.79
CA SER A 83 7.26 -6.80 26.94
C SER A 83 6.20 -5.76 26.61
N ASP A 84 4.92 -6.03 26.87
CA ASP A 84 3.80 -5.12 26.60
C ASP A 84 4.06 -3.68 27.07
N LYS A 85 4.96 -3.51 28.02
CA LYS A 85 5.39 -2.21 28.53
C LYS A 85 6.19 -1.36 27.54
N ASN A 86 6.78 -1.96 26.49
CA ASN A 86 7.64 -1.24 25.55
C ASN A 86 6.96 -0.93 24.22
N PHE A 87 6.00 -1.74 23.77
CA PHE A 87 5.31 -1.52 22.49
C PHE A 87 3.92 -0.88 22.67
N PHE A 88 3.14 -1.38 23.63
CA PHE A 88 1.86 -0.80 24.01
C PHE A 88 1.98 -0.30 25.47
N SER A 89 1.65 0.96 25.69
CA SER A 89 1.62 1.58 27.00
C SER A 89 0.18 1.78 27.49
N GLY A 90 -0.02 2.11 28.76
CA GLY A 90 -1.34 2.49 29.26
C GLY A 90 -1.98 3.70 28.57
N GLN A 91 -1.21 4.43 27.77
CA GLN A 91 -1.66 5.59 26.98
C GLN A 91 -1.78 5.28 25.49
N SER A 92 -1.63 4.02 25.09
CA SER A 92 -1.75 3.63 23.68
C SER A 92 -3.18 3.81 23.19
N HIS A 93 -3.31 4.45 22.02
CA HIS A 93 -4.59 4.82 21.44
C HIS A 93 -4.55 4.72 19.91
N ILE A 94 -5.62 4.23 19.31
CA ILE A 94 -5.84 4.18 17.87
C ILE A 94 -7.21 4.77 17.60
N ILE A 95 -7.26 5.83 16.81
CA ILE A 95 -8.49 6.41 16.28
C ILE A 95 -8.47 6.24 14.77
N TYR A 96 -9.44 5.54 14.23
CA TYR A 96 -9.60 5.34 12.79
C TYR A 96 -11.00 5.72 12.36
N LYS A 97 -11.09 6.56 11.33
CA LYS A 97 -12.36 6.89 10.67
C LYS A 97 -12.29 6.38 9.24
N GLY A 98 -13.02 5.33 8.98
CA GLY A 98 -13.10 4.69 7.69
C GLY A 98 -14.19 5.28 6.79
N ASP A 99 -14.51 4.54 5.74
CA ASP A 99 -15.57 4.94 4.81
C ASP A 99 -16.97 4.63 5.36
N ILE A 100 -17.08 3.65 6.26
CA ILE A 100 -18.35 3.17 6.82
C ILE A 100 -18.34 2.95 8.33
N LEU A 101 -17.18 2.90 8.98
CA LEU A 101 -17.10 2.76 10.42
C LEU A 101 -15.98 3.64 11.01
N GLU A 102 -16.12 3.89 12.31
CA GLU A 102 -15.11 4.50 13.15
C GLU A 102 -14.66 3.48 14.20
N ILE A 103 -13.36 3.39 14.43
CA ILE A 103 -12.75 2.59 15.49
C ILE A 103 -12.06 3.54 16.44
N ASP A 104 -12.37 3.40 17.71
CA ASP A 104 -11.69 4.06 18.84
C ASP A 104 -11.23 2.99 19.80
N TRP A 105 -9.93 2.68 19.78
CA TRP A 105 -9.33 1.71 20.68
C TRP A 105 -8.32 2.39 21.60
N SER A 106 -8.42 2.14 22.88
CA SER A 106 -7.39 2.52 23.85
C SER A 106 -7.06 1.37 24.80
N GLN A 107 -5.82 1.34 25.31
CA GLN A 107 -5.37 0.29 26.22
C GLN A 107 -6.21 0.22 27.51
N GLN A 108 -6.77 1.33 27.97
CA GLN A 108 -7.58 1.39 29.18
C GLN A 108 -9.09 1.26 28.90
N GLY A 109 -9.55 1.75 27.76
CA GLY A 109 -10.98 1.82 27.41
C GLY A 109 -11.48 0.66 26.54
N GLY A 110 -10.58 -0.20 26.05
CA GLY A 110 -10.94 -1.25 25.09
C GLY A 110 -11.25 -0.69 23.69
N CYS A 111 -12.03 -1.45 22.91
CA CYS A 111 -12.36 -1.11 21.53
C CYS A 111 -13.82 -0.71 21.38
N SER A 112 -14.09 0.49 20.90
CA SER A 112 -15.40 0.98 20.50
C SER A 112 -15.48 1.10 18.99
N ILE A 113 -16.53 0.54 18.38
CA ILE A 113 -16.76 0.62 16.94
C ILE A 113 -18.14 1.18 16.66
N ALA A 114 -18.18 2.25 15.89
CA ALA A 114 -19.42 2.89 15.45
C ALA A 114 -19.55 2.85 13.94
N LEU A 115 -20.76 2.63 13.43
CA LEU A 115 -21.05 2.70 11.99
C LEU A 115 -21.33 4.15 11.59
N CYS A 116 -20.56 4.70 10.66
CA CYS A 116 -20.75 6.04 10.11
C CYS A 116 -21.99 6.15 9.23
N SER A 117 -22.46 5.04 8.65
CA SER A 117 -23.61 4.99 7.77
C SER A 117 -24.57 3.90 8.17
N LYS A 118 -25.85 4.27 8.37
CA LYS A 118 -26.95 3.34 8.57
C LYS A 118 -27.50 2.79 7.23
N ASP A 119 -27.02 3.30 6.09
CA ASP A 119 -27.46 2.84 4.77
C ASP A 119 -26.80 1.49 4.43
N GLU A 120 -27.59 0.43 4.56
CA GLU A 120 -27.17 -0.94 4.27
C GLU A 120 -26.76 -1.13 2.81
N LYS A 121 -27.42 -0.45 1.85
CA LYS A 121 -27.03 -0.53 0.43
C LYS A 121 -25.66 0.09 0.18
N ARG A 122 -25.32 1.17 0.89
CA ARG A 122 -23.99 1.77 0.82
C ARG A 122 -22.93 0.85 1.37
N ARG A 123 -23.22 0.17 2.48
CA ARG A 123 -22.32 -0.82 3.09
C ARG A 123 -22.07 -2.00 2.15
N LEU A 124 -23.11 -2.60 1.57
CA LEU A 124 -23.00 -3.76 0.68
C LEU A 124 -22.24 -3.45 -0.63
N ARG A 125 -22.20 -2.19 -1.06
CA ARG A 125 -21.44 -1.79 -2.26
C ARG A 125 -19.95 -1.55 -2.03
N HIS A 126 -19.52 -1.42 -0.79
CA HIS A 126 -18.14 -1.21 -0.47
C HIS A 126 -17.43 -2.55 -0.19
N THR A 127 -16.79 -3.10 -1.18
CA THR A 127 -16.05 -4.36 -1.11
C THR A 127 -14.61 -4.15 -1.54
N PRO A 128 -13.73 -3.60 -0.67
CA PRO A 128 -12.35 -3.39 -1.03
C PRO A 128 -11.58 -4.71 -1.12
N LYS A 129 -10.75 -4.89 -2.14
CA LYS A 129 -9.68 -5.88 -2.12
C LYS A 129 -8.48 -5.24 -1.42
N ILE A 130 -8.04 -5.83 -0.32
CA ILE A 130 -6.93 -5.32 0.50
C ILE A 130 -5.77 -6.29 0.36
N ALA A 131 -4.58 -5.79 0.04
CA ALA A 131 -3.35 -6.57 0.02
C ALA A 131 -2.20 -5.81 0.67
N PHE A 132 -1.37 -6.56 1.38
CA PHE A 132 -0.18 -6.05 2.05
C PHE A 132 1.06 -6.79 1.54
N LEU A 133 2.00 -6.06 0.97
CA LEU A 133 3.28 -6.59 0.49
C LEU A 133 4.37 -6.20 1.49
N PRO A 134 4.86 -7.15 2.28
CA PRO A 134 5.88 -6.89 3.29
C PRO A 134 7.26 -6.63 2.67
N ALA A 135 8.18 -6.10 3.47
CA ALA A 135 9.58 -5.95 3.07
C ALA A 135 10.24 -7.32 2.78
N GLU A 136 9.80 -8.37 3.46
CA GLU A 136 10.29 -9.76 3.31
C GLU A 136 9.74 -10.48 2.06
N ARG A 137 9.14 -9.77 1.11
CA ARG A 137 8.53 -10.35 -0.10
C ARG A 137 9.46 -11.23 -0.95
N ASN A 138 10.78 -11.02 -0.84
CA ASN A 138 11.80 -11.85 -1.49
C ASN A 138 11.78 -13.31 -1.03
N LEU A 139 11.14 -13.61 0.09
CA LEU A 139 10.97 -14.97 0.60
C LEU A 139 10.33 -15.91 -0.44
N ILE A 140 9.50 -15.36 -1.33
CA ILE A 140 8.86 -16.13 -2.40
C ILE A 140 9.88 -16.75 -3.36
N SER A 141 10.93 -16.00 -3.72
CA SER A 141 12.02 -16.52 -4.56
C SER A 141 13.06 -17.29 -3.78
N ALA A 142 13.35 -16.87 -2.54
CA ALA A 142 14.43 -17.45 -1.74
C ALA A 142 14.13 -18.87 -1.23
N VAL A 143 12.84 -19.20 -1.04
CA VAL A 143 12.41 -20.48 -0.49
C VAL A 143 11.61 -21.28 -1.52
N PRO A 144 12.14 -22.38 -2.06
CA PRO A 144 11.41 -23.24 -2.97
C PRO A 144 10.11 -23.75 -2.33
N ASN A 145 9.00 -23.68 -3.06
CA ASN A 145 7.68 -24.09 -2.57
C ASN A 145 7.35 -23.48 -1.19
N VAL A 146 7.60 -22.20 -1.02
CA VAL A 146 7.38 -21.47 0.23
C VAL A 146 6.00 -21.72 0.85
N ASN A 147 4.95 -21.87 0.05
CA ASN A 147 3.60 -22.22 0.46
C ASN A 147 3.49 -23.59 1.15
N LYS A 148 4.36 -24.55 0.84
CA LYS A 148 4.44 -25.87 1.50
C LYS A 148 5.39 -25.86 2.69
N SER A 149 6.44 -25.04 2.62
CA SER A 149 7.51 -24.97 3.62
C SER A 149 7.15 -24.02 4.78
N TYR A 150 6.41 -22.96 4.49
CA TYR A 150 5.95 -22.01 5.51
C TYR A 150 4.79 -22.60 6.29
N ARG A 151 5.10 -23.20 7.43
CA ARG A 151 4.13 -23.73 8.39
C ARG A 151 4.03 -22.76 9.56
N SER A 152 3.07 -21.88 9.53
CA SER A 152 2.69 -21.10 10.69
C SER A 152 1.41 -21.67 11.27
N ASN A 153 1.39 -21.95 12.57
CA ASN A 153 0.15 -22.24 13.30
C ASN A 153 -0.72 -20.98 13.44
N VAL A 154 -0.19 -19.84 13.02
CA VAL A 154 -0.80 -18.52 13.08
C VAL A 154 -0.84 -17.94 11.68
N GLN A 155 -2.01 -17.48 11.27
CA GLN A 155 -2.17 -16.75 10.01
C GLN A 155 -1.68 -15.32 10.20
N ASP A 156 -0.41 -15.10 9.92
CA ASP A 156 0.22 -13.78 9.99
C ASP A 156 0.28 -13.07 8.61
N VAL A 157 0.84 -11.88 8.60
CA VAL A 157 0.96 -11.06 7.40
C VAL A 157 1.76 -11.73 6.28
N LEU A 158 2.80 -12.51 6.62
CA LEU A 158 3.59 -13.25 5.62
C LEU A 158 2.80 -14.42 5.04
N PHE A 159 2.09 -15.16 5.88
CA PHE A 159 1.21 -16.22 5.41
C PHE A 159 0.16 -15.67 4.44
N ASN A 160 -0.47 -14.55 4.80
CA ASN A 160 -1.48 -13.91 3.93
C ASN A 160 -0.87 -13.43 2.61
N PHE A 161 0.32 -12.84 2.63
CA PHE A 161 1.03 -12.42 1.43
C PHE A 161 1.37 -13.60 0.52
N ILE A 162 1.94 -14.69 1.06
CA ILE A 162 2.27 -15.90 0.31
C ILE A 162 1.01 -16.46 -0.34
N PHE A 163 -0.09 -16.48 0.39
CA PHE A 163 -1.37 -16.96 -0.07
C PHE A 163 -1.93 -16.12 -1.24
N GLU A 164 -2.00 -14.80 -1.08
CA GLU A 164 -2.45 -13.86 -2.13
C GLU A 164 -1.56 -13.95 -3.38
N PHE A 165 -0.25 -14.10 -3.20
CA PHE A 165 0.68 -14.30 -4.31
C PHE A 165 0.43 -15.62 -5.05
N ASN A 166 0.19 -16.72 -4.32
CA ASN A 166 -0.10 -18.02 -4.94
C ASN A 166 -1.41 -18.02 -5.73
N GLU A 167 -2.38 -17.22 -5.33
CA GLU A 167 -3.60 -16.99 -6.10
C GLU A 167 -3.28 -16.17 -7.37
N ALA A 168 -2.58 -15.06 -7.21
CA ALA A 168 -2.25 -14.14 -8.29
C ALA A 168 -1.42 -14.78 -9.40
N LYS A 169 -0.44 -15.61 -9.06
CA LYS A 169 0.46 -16.23 -10.03
C LYS A 169 -0.23 -17.20 -11.00
N GLN A 170 -1.41 -17.74 -10.63
CA GLN A 170 -2.19 -18.61 -11.50
C GLN A 170 -2.76 -17.89 -12.74
N ALA A 171 -2.78 -16.56 -12.71
CA ALA A 171 -3.23 -15.75 -13.84
C ALA A 171 -2.15 -15.58 -14.94
N TYR A 172 -0.93 -16.06 -14.69
CA TYR A 172 0.23 -15.86 -15.58
C TYR A 172 0.90 -17.19 -15.90
N ASP A 173 0.64 -17.70 -17.09
CA ASP A 173 1.21 -18.93 -17.65
C ASP A 173 2.16 -18.62 -18.82
N ALA A 174 2.61 -19.65 -19.54
CA ALA A 174 3.50 -19.52 -20.67
C ALA A 174 2.90 -18.74 -21.85
N GLU A 175 1.57 -18.69 -21.97
CA GLU A 175 0.86 -17.92 -23.00
C GLU A 175 0.55 -16.48 -22.55
N HIS A 176 0.39 -16.27 -21.23
CA HIS A 176 0.01 -15.01 -20.62
C HIS A 176 1.10 -14.49 -19.68
N LYS A 177 2.30 -14.26 -20.23
CA LYS A 177 3.43 -13.74 -19.46
C LYS A 177 3.19 -12.29 -19.04
N LEU A 178 3.71 -11.91 -17.87
CA LEU A 178 3.65 -10.55 -17.33
C LEU A 178 4.99 -9.83 -17.53
N PRO A 179 5.09 -8.81 -18.38
CA PRO A 179 6.29 -7.99 -18.50
C PRO A 179 6.62 -7.31 -17.16
N LEU A 180 7.87 -7.35 -16.75
CA LEU A 180 8.32 -6.72 -15.51
C LEU A 180 8.47 -5.21 -15.67
N SER A 181 8.04 -4.45 -14.68
CA SER A 181 8.05 -2.98 -14.70
C SER A 181 9.43 -2.38 -14.89
N ILE A 182 10.45 -2.98 -14.27
CA ILE A 182 11.83 -2.46 -14.28
C ILE A 182 12.70 -3.02 -15.41
N ALA A 183 12.23 -4.03 -16.13
CA ALA A 183 12.97 -4.71 -17.18
C ALA A 183 11.98 -5.27 -18.22
N PRO A 184 11.47 -4.43 -19.16
CA PRO A 184 10.42 -4.84 -20.10
C PRO A 184 10.80 -5.99 -21.05
N HIS A 185 12.10 -6.31 -21.18
CA HIS A 185 12.62 -7.47 -21.91
C HIS A 185 12.57 -8.77 -21.11
N LEU A 186 12.16 -8.69 -19.84
CA LEU A 186 11.94 -9.82 -18.94
C LEU A 186 10.46 -9.93 -18.63
N SER A 187 9.94 -11.14 -18.65
CA SER A 187 8.55 -11.43 -18.33
C SER A 187 8.44 -12.55 -17.31
N TYR A 188 7.54 -12.37 -16.32
CA TYR A 188 7.23 -13.41 -15.35
C TYR A 188 6.16 -14.36 -15.88
N TYR A 189 6.27 -15.65 -15.57
CA TYR A 189 5.20 -16.63 -15.69
C TYR A 189 5.37 -17.78 -14.71
N ASN A 190 4.28 -18.51 -14.43
CA ASN A 190 4.27 -19.72 -13.62
C ASN A 190 4.08 -20.95 -14.52
N GLN A 191 4.87 -21.98 -14.32
CA GLN A 191 4.74 -23.24 -15.01
C GLN A 191 4.81 -24.39 -14.01
N GLN A 192 3.73 -25.12 -13.86
CA GLN A 192 3.63 -26.27 -12.95
C GLN A 192 4.02 -25.97 -11.48
N GLY A 193 3.78 -24.73 -11.04
CA GLY A 193 4.12 -24.25 -9.71
C GLY A 193 5.52 -23.63 -9.57
N ALA A 194 6.38 -23.73 -10.59
CA ALA A 194 7.64 -23.02 -10.64
C ALA A 194 7.45 -21.58 -11.12
N ASP A 195 8.04 -20.62 -10.41
CA ASP A 195 8.04 -19.20 -10.75
C ASP A 195 9.25 -18.90 -11.64
N LEU A 196 8.99 -18.46 -12.87
CA LEU A 196 9.99 -18.33 -13.94
C LEU A 196 10.06 -16.91 -14.49
N ILE A 197 11.27 -16.48 -14.84
CA ILE A 197 11.54 -15.26 -15.59
C ILE A 197 11.97 -15.64 -17.01
N TRP A 198 11.22 -15.17 -17.99
CA TRP A 198 11.49 -15.33 -19.40
C TRP A 198 12.29 -14.16 -19.95
N HIS A 199 13.38 -14.43 -20.67
CA HIS A 199 14.19 -13.44 -21.36
C HIS A 199 13.77 -13.37 -22.83
N GLU A 200 13.09 -12.31 -23.23
CA GLU A 200 12.48 -12.17 -24.57
C GLU A 200 13.50 -12.27 -25.73
N GLN A 201 14.69 -11.69 -25.54
CA GLN A 201 15.71 -11.64 -26.59
C GLN A 201 16.48 -12.95 -26.72
N GLU A 202 16.68 -13.66 -25.63
CA GLU A 202 17.49 -14.90 -25.62
C GLU A 202 16.65 -16.16 -25.78
N GLY A 203 15.32 -16.05 -25.60
CA GLY A 203 14.41 -17.18 -25.64
C GLY A 203 14.67 -18.22 -24.53
N LEU A 204 15.16 -17.76 -23.37
CA LEU A 204 15.51 -18.61 -22.24
C LEU A 204 14.66 -18.28 -21.02
N ALA A 205 14.37 -19.27 -20.20
CA ALA A 205 13.71 -19.12 -18.92
C ALA A 205 14.68 -19.49 -17.78
N MET A 206 14.59 -18.74 -16.66
CA MET A 206 15.29 -19.07 -15.42
C MET A 206 14.30 -19.05 -14.26
N GLU A 207 14.54 -19.87 -13.24
CA GLU A 207 13.79 -19.78 -11.99
C GLU A 207 14.08 -18.46 -11.28
N THR A 208 13.08 -17.90 -10.61
CA THR A 208 13.19 -16.61 -9.87
C THR A 208 14.28 -16.65 -8.81
N PHE A 209 14.61 -17.81 -8.26
CA PHE A 209 15.71 -17.99 -7.32
C PHE A 209 17.06 -17.54 -7.87
N TYR A 210 17.32 -17.76 -9.17
CA TYR A 210 18.58 -17.40 -9.83
C TYR A 210 18.56 -15.98 -10.41
N ALA A 211 17.44 -15.29 -10.35
CA ALA A 211 17.35 -13.93 -10.85
C ALA A 211 18.11 -12.94 -9.95
N ALA A 212 18.49 -11.79 -10.50
CA ALA A 212 19.08 -10.70 -9.73
C ALA A 212 18.17 -10.25 -8.59
N SER A 213 18.75 -9.80 -7.47
CA SER A 213 18.00 -9.39 -6.27
C SER A 213 16.93 -8.33 -6.52
N GLY A 214 17.18 -7.39 -7.45
CA GLY A 214 16.20 -6.40 -7.87
C GLY A 214 14.98 -7.03 -8.55
N ILE A 215 15.19 -8.05 -9.40
CA ILE A 215 14.09 -8.81 -10.03
C ILE A 215 13.30 -9.56 -8.96
N GLN A 216 14.01 -10.23 -8.02
CA GLN A 216 13.37 -10.94 -6.91
C GLN A 216 12.53 -10.02 -6.02
N SER A 217 12.92 -8.75 -5.87
CA SER A 217 12.17 -7.75 -5.09
C SER A 217 10.94 -7.22 -5.83
N VAL A 218 10.99 -7.12 -7.15
CA VAL A 218 9.96 -6.44 -7.97
C VAL A 218 8.88 -7.40 -8.47
N PHE A 219 9.24 -8.61 -8.94
CA PHE A 219 8.24 -9.47 -9.58
C PHE A 219 7.05 -9.79 -8.65
N PRO A 220 7.19 -9.94 -7.31
CA PRO A 220 6.02 -10.12 -6.46
C PRO A 220 5.10 -8.89 -6.41
N ILE A 221 5.69 -7.68 -6.50
CA ILE A 221 4.92 -6.44 -6.59
C ILE A 221 4.16 -6.40 -7.93
N ASP A 222 4.85 -6.64 -9.05
CA ASP A 222 4.24 -6.62 -10.37
C ASP A 222 3.12 -7.66 -10.51
N VAL A 223 3.38 -8.91 -10.09
CA VAL A 223 2.41 -10.01 -10.17
C VAL A 223 1.16 -9.70 -9.36
N LEU A 224 1.32 -9.36 -8.08
CA LEU A 224 0.19 -9.15 -7.20
C LEU A 224 -0.57 -7.89 -7.56
N SER A 225 0.11 -6.77 -7.82
CA SER A 225 -0.56 -5.52 -8.15
C SER A 225 -1.31 -5.59 -9.49
N ALA A 226 -0.71 -6.19 -10.53
CA ALA A 226 -1.37 -6.36 -11.83
C ALA A 226 -2.58 -7.31 -11.75
N TYR A 227 -2.51 -8.35 -10.91
CA TYR A 227 -3.63 -9.24 -10.65
C TYR A 227 -4.78 -8.52 -9.95
N LEU A 228 -4.49 -7.80 -8.86
CA LEU A 228 -5.49 -7.07 -8.08
C LEU A 228 -6.16 -5.97 -8.90
N TYR A 229 -5.37 -5.25 -9.70
CA TYR A 229 -5.86 -4.24 -10.61
C TYR A 229 -6.94 -4.75 -11.58
N LYS A 230 -6.76 -5.97 -12.10
CA LYS A 230 -7.74 -6.59 -13.01
C LYS A 230 -9.05 -6.92 -12.31
N GLN A 231 -9.02 -7.24 -11.02
CA GLN A 231 -10.20 -7.66 -10.26
C GLN A 231 -11.16 -6.51 -9.94
N VAL A 232 -10.71 -5.25 -9.94
CA VAL A 232 -11.59 -4.11 -9.66
C VAL A 232 -12.65 -3.96 -10.76
N GLY A 233 -13.91 -3.99 -10.37
CA GLY A 233 -15.07 -3.94 -11.27
C GLY A 233 -15.49 -5.29 -11.87
N GLU A 234 -14.67 -6.35 -11.70
CA GLU A 234 -15.01 -7.67 -12.19
C GLU A 234 -15.84 -8.46 -11.15
N ARG A 235 -16.70 -9.34 -11.64
CA ARG A 235 -17.42 -10.29 -10.78
C ARG A 235 -16.44 -11.36 -10.30
N TYR A 236 -16.38 -11.49 -9.01
CA TYR A 236 -15.49 -12.44 -8.35
C TYR A 236 -16.31 -13.36 -7.43
N THR A 237 -15.96 -14.64 -7.40
CA THR A 237 -16.53 -15.59 -6.44
C THR A 237 -15.53 -15.77 -5.31
N VAL A 238 -15.96 -15.56 -4.07
CA VAL A 238 -15.10 -15.74 -2.90
C VAL A 238 -14.55 -17.16 -2.92
N SER A 239 -13.24 -17.31 -2.93
CA SER A 239 -12.62 -18.63 -2.89
C SER A 239 -12.87 -19.29 -1.54
N ALA A 240 -12.99 -20.62 -1.51
CA ALA A 240 -13.11 -21.37 -0.26
C ALA A 240 -11.97 -21.07 0.72
N GLN A 241 -10.83 -20.69 0.20
CA GLN A 241 -9.63 -20.33 0.96
C GLN A 241 -9.74 -18.92 1.57
N GLU A 242 -10.27 -17.92 0.86
CA GLU A 242 -10.53 -16.59 1.43
C GLU A 242 -11.61 -16.69 2.54
N VAL A 243 -12.61 -17.54 2.35
CA VAL A 243 -13.61 -17.88 3.37
C VAL A 243 -12.93 -18.54 4.58
N ALA A 244 -12.09 -19.54 4.35
CA ALA A 244 -11.37 -20.23 5.44
C ALA A 244 -10.46 -19.28 6.21
N ALA A 245 -9.73 -18.40 5.52
CA ALA A 245 -8.87 -17.38 6.16
C ALA A 245 -9.70 -16.41 7.01
N LEU A 246 -10.84 -15.97 6.53
CA LEU A 246 -11.74 -15.09 7.26
C LEU A 246 -12.33 -15.78 8.49
N VAL A 247 -12.81 -17.02 8.32
CA VAL A 247 -13.37 -17.85 9.39
C VAL A 247 -12.33 -18.13 10.47
N MET A 248 -11.13 -18.58 10.11
CA MET A 248 -10.07 -18.86 11.08
C MET A 248 -9.67 -17.61 11.88
N ARG A 249 -9.61 -16.44 11.25
CA ARG A 249 -9.32 -15.18 11.96
C ARG A 249 -10.39 -14.83 12.98
N LEU A 250 -11.67 -14.98 12.64
CA LEU A 250 -12.77 -14.66 13.53
C LEU A 250 -12.91 -15.65 14.68
N PHE A 251 -12.35 -16.88 14.54
CA PHE A 251 -12.48 -17.92 15.57
C PHE A 251 -11.21 -18.20 16.38
N SER A 252 -10.05 -17.71 15.94
CA SER A 252 -8.78 -17.96 16.65
C SER A 252 -8.65 -17.33 18.04
N GLY A 253 -9.60 -16.52 18.46
CA GLY A 253 -9.53 -15.76 19.73
C GLY A 253 -10.68 -15.87 20.70
N SER A 254 -11.78 -16.61 20.44
CA SER A 254 -12.92 -16.60 21.36
C SER A 254 -13.84 -17.81 21.25
N SER A 255 -14.48 -18.18 22.36
CA SER A 255 -15.68 -18.99 22.44
C SER A 255 -16.84 -18.31 21.70
N SER A 256 -16.86 -18.40 20.36
CA SER A 256 -17.93 -17.81 19.58
C SER A 256 -19.21 -18.69 19.66
N GLN A 257 -20.37 -18.04 19.75
CA GLN A 257 -21.68 -18.69 19.71
C GLN A 257 -22.07 -19.21 18.31
N TYR A 258 -21.15 -19.17 17.33
CA TYR A 258 -21.38 -19.59 15.96
C TYR A 258 -20.40 -20.69 15.57
N THR A 259 -20.87 -21.66 14.81
CA THR A 259 -20.05 -22.72 14.28
C THR A 259 -19.30 -22.23 13.03
N GLU A 260 -18.09 -22.75 12.81
CA GLU A 260 -17.27 -22.51 11.61
C GLU A 260 -18.08 -22.79 10.32
N ASP A 261 -18.93 -23.81 10.35
CA ASP A 261 -19.76 -24.23 9.22
C ASP A 261 -20.85 -23.20 8.87
N GLU A 262 -21.47 -22.55 9.84
CA GLU A 262 -22.48 -21.51 9.59
C GLU A 262 -21.89 -20.29 8.89
N MET A 263 -20.67 -19.92 9.24
CA MET A 263 -19.96 -18.83 8.59
C MET A 263 -19.53 -19.20 7.18
N ARG A 264 -18.96 -20.37 7.00
CA ARG A 264 -18.53 -20.88 5.71
C ARG A 264 -19.70 -20.92 4.71
N GLN A 265 -20.84 -21.45 5.10
CA GLN A 265 -22.05 -21.48 4.28
C GLN A 265 -22.59 -20.10 3.92
N SER A 266 -22.44 -19.09 4.80
CA SER A 266 -22.92 -17.74 4.53
C SER A 266 -22.03 -16.95 3.56
N LEU A 267 -20.80 -17.38 3.33
CA LEU A 267 -19.80 -16.69 2.52
C LEU A 267 -19.43 -17.42 1.22
N GLU A 268 -19.56 -18.76 1.19
CA GLU A 268 -19.25 -19.56 0.00
C GLU A 268 -20.20 -19.26 -1.16
N GLY A 269 -19.63 -19.04 -2.33
CA GLY A 269 -20.39 -18.88 -3.56
C GLY A 269 -21.09 -17.54 -3.75
N VAL A 270 -20.94 -16.59 -2.82
CA VAL A 270 -21.50 -15.25 -3.00
C VAL A 270 -20.70 -14.50 -4.08
N PRO A 271 -21.30 -14.11 -5.21
CA PRO A 271 -20.61 -13.32 -6.20
C PRO A 271 -20.34 -11.93 -5.62
N LEU A 272 -19.08 -11.56 -5.53
CA LEU A 272 -18.65 -10.25 -5.11
C LEU A 272 -18.09 -9.47 -6.28
N VAL A 273 -18.27 -8.16 -6.24
CA VAL A 273 -17.56 -7.23 -7.11
C VAL A 273 -16.64 -6.41 -6.22
N TYR A 274 -15.35 -6.45 -6.45
CA TYR A 274 -14.45 -5.54 -5.75
C TYR A 274 -14.66 -4.12 -6.26
N SER A 275 -15.13 -3.25 -5.37
CA SER A 275 -15.40 -1.84 -5.69
C SER A 275 -14.13 -1.00 -5.71
N SER A 276 -13.10 -1.43 -5.01
CA SER A 276 -11.82 -0.71 -4.90
C SER A 276 -10.67 -1.65 -4.52
N MET A 277 -9.45 -1.18 -4.76
CA MET A 277 -8.20 -1.82 -4.36
C MET A 277 -7.51 -1.00 -3.27
N GLN A 278 -7.07 -1.65 -2.20
CA GLN A 278 -6.28 -1.04 -1.12
C GLN A 278 -4.95 -1.77 -1.06
N LEU A 279 -3.91 -1.18 -1.63
CA LEU A 279 -2.59 -1.80 -1.77
C LEU A 279 -1.58 -1.12 -0.83
N TYR A 280 -0.97 -1.91 0.03
CA TYR A 280 0.04 -1.50 1.00
C TYR A 280 1.36 -2.15 0.66
N ILE A 281 2.44 -1.38 0.44
CA ILE A 281 3.75 -1.90 0.05
C ILE A 281 4.83 -1.36 1.00
N GLU A 282 5.54 -2.24 1.70
CA GLU A 282 6.73 -1.86 2.46
C GLU A 282 7.93 -1.76 1.52
N GLU A 283 8.61 -0.62 1.56
CA GLU A 283 9.89 -0.36 0.88
C GLU A 283 9.94 -0.90 -0.57
N PRO A 284 9.10 -0.39 -1.49
CA PRO A 284 9.09 -0.86 -2.88
C PRO A 284 10.44 -0.73 -3.58
N GLU A 285 11.29 0.19 -3.13
CA GLU A 285 12.64 0.45 -3.64
C GLU A 285 13.69 -0.58 -3.25
N GLN A 286 13.37 -1.53 -2.39
CA GLN A 286 14.35 -2.46 -1.84
C GLN A 286 15.10 -3.23 -2.94
N ASN A 287 16.45 -3.22 -2.87
CA ASN A 287 17.36 -3.83 -3.84
C ASN A 287 17.30 -3.26 -5.28
N LEU A 288 16.71 -2.08 -5.47
CA LEU A 288 16.57 -1.46 -6.77
C LEU A 288 17.56 -0.33 -7.03
N PHE A 289 18.11 -0.32 -8.24
CA PHE A 289 18.86 0.83 -8.75
C PHE A 289 17.90 2.01 -9.02
N PRO A 290 18.36 3.28 -8.92
CA PRO A 290 17.48 4.46 -9.06
C PRO A 290 16.57 4.47 -10.29
N ALA A 291 17.09 4.05 -11.47
CA ALA A 291 16.26 3.96 -12.67
C ALA A 291 15.12 2.96 -12.53
N SER A 292 15.38 1.80 -11.90
CA SER A 292 14.36 0.79 -11.64
C SER A 292 13.32 1.25 -10.62
N GLN A 293 13.74 2.04 -9.63
CA GLN A 293 12.81 2.66 -8.68
C GLN A 293 11.84 3.62 -9.40
N ARG A 294 12.36 4.43 -10.34
CA ARG A 294 11.54 5.29 -11.20
C ARG A 294 10.50 4.46 -11.97
N ASP A 295 10.95 3.42 -12.66
CA ASP A 295 10.11 2.63 -13.56
C ASP A 295 9.00 1.90 -12.79
N LEU A 296 9.33 1.31 -11.62
CA LEU A 296 8.35 0.72 -10.72
C LEU A 296 7.33 1.75 -10.22
N THR A 297 7.81 2.93 -9.78
CA THR A 297 6.91 3.99 -9.28
C THR A 297 5.95 4.45 -10.36
N LEU A 298 6.43 4.72 -11.57
CA LEU A 298 5.59 5.10 -12.71
C LEU A 298 4.55 4.00 -13.01
N ARG A 299 4.95 2.74 -13.02
CA ARG A 299 4.05 1.61 -13.24
C ARG A 299 2.93 1.55 -12.20
N LEU A 300 3.24 1.75 -10.93
CA LEU A 300 2.26 1.78 -9.85
C LEU A 300 1.29 2.97 -9.99
N LEU A 301 1.80 4.15 -10.36
CA LEU A 301 0.96 5.33 -10.62
C LEU A 301 0.04 5.15 -11.84
N GLN A 302 0.51 4.52 -12.92
CA GLN A 302 -0.29 4.15 -14.08
C GLN A 302 -1.42 3.19 -13.71
N MET A 303 -1.10 2.16 -12.91
CA MET A 303 -2.10 1.20 -12.45
C MET A 303 -3.19 1.84 -11.60
N ILE A 304 -2.82 2.64 -10.60
CA ILE A 304 -3.83 3.29 -9.75
C ILE A 304 -4.66 4.32 -10.52
N SER A 305 -4.10 4.98 -11.53
CA SER A 305 -4.83 5.87 -12.43
C SER A 305 -5.86 5.13 -13.28
N THR A 306 -5.51 3.95 -13.76
CA THR A 306 -6.43 3.12 -14.55
C THR A 306 -7.54 2.53 -13.67
N VAL A 307 -7.23 2.13 -12.42
CA VAL A 307 -8.25 1.73 -11.45
C VAL A 307 -9.22 2.88 -11.17
N LYS A 308 -8.72 4.10 -11.00
CA LYS A 308 -9.55 5.31 -10.84
C LYS A 308 -10.54 5.47 -11.99
N LYS A 309 -10.11 5.25 -13.24
CA LYS A 309 -10.99 5.32 -14.41
C LYS A 309 -12.09 4.26 -14.35
N LYS A 310 -11.75 3.01 -14.02
CA LYS A 310 -12.74 1.92 -13.83
C LYS A 310 -13.75 2.23 -12.73
N GLU A 311 -13.32 2.82 -11.61
CA GLU A 311 -14.20 3.23 -10.51
C GLU A 311 -15.19 4.31 -10.94
N ILE A 312 -14.75 5.28 -11.73
CA ILE A 312 -15.60 6.35 -12.27
C ILE A 312 -16.65 5.75 -13.20
N ASP A 313 -16.23 4.87 -14.12
CA ASP A 313 -17.12 4.22 -15.09
C ASP A 313 -18.15 3.32 -14.39
N ALA A 314 -17.77 2.68 -13.28
CA ALA A 314 -18.66 1.87 -12.45
C ALA A 314 -19.55 2.71 -11.49
N GLY A 315 -19.42 4.02 -11.46
CA GLY A 315 -20.16 4.90 -10.55
C GLY A 315 -19.74 4.80 -9.07
N SER A 316 -18.57 4.21 -8.78
CA SER A 316 -18.06 3.94 -7.42
C SER A 316 -17.24 5.11 -6.87
N LYS A 317 -17.79 6.34 -6.90
CA LYS A 317 -17.04 7.54 -6.45
C LYS A 317 -16.79 7.64 -4.94
N SER A 318 -17.48 6.86 -4.12
CA SER A 318 -17.50 7.05 -2.66
C SER A 318 -16.34 6.35 -1.91
N HIS A 319 -15.68 5.39 -2.53
CA HIS A 319 -14.67 4.55 -1.88
C HIS A 319 -13.49 4.32 -2.81
N PRO A 320 -12.57 5.31 -2.93
CA PRO A 320 -11.49 5.23 -3.90
C PRO A 320 -10.47 4.15 -3.52
N SER A 321 -9.90 3.52 -4.54
CA SER A 321 -8.69 2.71 -4.39
C SER A 321 -7.56 3.54 -3.85
N SER A 322 -6.68 2.92 -3.08
CA SER A 322 -5.48 3.57 -2.54
C SER A 322 -4.24 2.71 -2.71
N LEU A 323 -3.12 3.41 -2.88
CA LEU A 323 -1.77 2.89 -2.89
C LEU A 323 -1.02 3.57 -1.74
N VAL A 324 -0.64 2.80 -0.74
CA VAL A 324 0.10 3.28 0.43
C VAL A 324 1.45 2.59 0.48
N PHE A 325 2.53 3.32 0.56
CA PHE A 325 3.85 2.71 0.71
C PHE A 325 4.76 3.46 1.67
N THR A 326 5.59 2.68 2.37
CA THR A 326 6.69 3.22 3.15
C THR A 326 7.93 3.30 2.28
N THR A 327 8.74 4.33 2.44
CA THR A 327 9.97 4.49 1.66
C THR A 327 11.04 5.27 2.42
N HIS A 328 12.29 5.00 2.06
CA HIS A 328 13.47 5.79 2.43
C HIS A 328 14.09 6.49 1.20
N SER A 329 13.50 6.28 0.01
CA SER A 329 14.12 6.67 -1.24
C SER A 329 13.74 8.09 -1.67
N PRO A 330 14.71 8.96 -1.91
CA PRO A 330 14.46 10.26 -2.52
C PRO A 330 14.02 10.14 -3.98
N TYR A 331 14.33 9.02 -4.65
CA TYR A 331 14.00 8.84 -6.07
C TYR A 331 12.50 8.63 -6.31
N LEU A 332 11.82 7.87 -5.43
CA LEU A 332 10.37 7.74 -5.50
C LEU A 332 9.71 9.11 -5.35
N LEU A 333 10.21 9.90 -4.41
CA LEU A 333 9.74 11.26 -4.16
C LEU A 333 9.90 12.14 -5.39
N SER A 334 11.07 12.10 -6.02
CA SER A 334 11.37 12.87 -7.23
C SER A 334 10.42 12.52 -8.38
N VAL A 335 10.09 11.24 -8.57
CA VAL A 335 9.12 10.80 -9.58
C VAL A 335 7.73 11.36 -9.29
N ILE A 336 7.28 11.31 -8.05
CA ILE A 336 5.98 11.85 -7.64
C ILE A 336 5.94 13.37 -7.83
N ASN A 337 7.01 14.07 -7.45
CA ASN A 337 7.12 15.51 -7.65
C ASN A 337 7.06 15.90 -9.14
N THR A 338 7.65 15.08 -10.03
CA THR A 338 7.53 15.31 -11.47
C THR A 338 6.07 15.22 -11.92
N GLN A 339 5.30 14.26 -11.41
CA GLN A 339 3.87 14.16 -11.73
C GLN A 339 3.06 15.33 -11.15
N LEU A 340 3.33 15.73 -9.93
CA LEU A 340 2.70 16.90 -9.30
C LEU A 340 3.01 18.19 -10.07
N ALA A 341 4.24 18.35 -10.58
CA ALA A 341 4.61 19.49 -11.42
C ALA A 341 3.80 19.54 -12.73
N VAL A 342 3.56 18.40 -13.38
CA VAL A 342 2.70 18.32 -14.58
C VAL A 342 1.27 18.73 -14.25
N VAL A 343 0.71 18.20 -13.16
CA VAL A 343 -0.65 18.54 -12.69
C VAL A 343 -0.77 20.06 -12.44
N ARG A 344 0.21 20.62 -11.75
CA ARG A 344 0.23 22.05 -11.46
C ARG A 344 0.33 22.90 -12.73
N ALA A 345 1.29 22.58 -13.62
CA ALA A 345 1.43 23.32 -14.87
C ALA A 345 0.12 23.30 -15.68
N ARG A 346 -0.60 22.19 -15.68
CA ARG A 346 -1.92 22.07 -16.32
C ARG A 346 -2.97 22.95 -15.65
N MET A 347 -3.02 22.96 -14.32
CA MET A 347 -3.94 23.79 -13.55
C MET A 347 -3.66 25.29 -13.78
N ASP A 348 -2.39 25.70 -13.72
CA ASP A 348 -2.00 27.11 -13.94
C ASP A 348 -2.35 27.56 -15.36
N LEU A 349 -2.12 26.72 -16.37
CA LEU A 349 -2.53 27.02 -17.74
C LEU A 349 -4.07 27.10 -17.91
N GLN A 350 -4.83 26.33 -17.15
CA GLN A 350 -6.31 26.31 -17.25
C GLN A 350 -6.99 27.41 -16.45
N CYS A 351 -6.47 27.72 -15.25
CA CYS A 351 -7.16 28.58 -14.28
C CYS A 351 -6.51 29.96 -14.12
N ASN A 352 -5.20 30.10 -14.29
CA ASN A 352 -4.41 31.30 -13.98
C ASN A 352 -3.73 31.89 -15.22
N SER A 353 -4.40 31.89 -16.35
CA SER A 353 -3.83 32.33 -17.63
C SER A 353 -3.82 33.87 -17.80
N GLU A 354 -3.65 34.64 -16.73
CA GLU A 354 -3.51 36.10 -16.81
C GLU A 354 -2.37 36.48 -17.79
N GLY A 355 -2.74 37.18 -18.85
CA GLY A 355 -1.81 37.63 -19.90
C GLY A 355 -1.58 36.67 -21.06
N LEU A 356 -2.15 35.46 -21.04
CA LEU A 356 -2.07 34.52 -22.18
C LEU A 356 -3.32 34.60 -23.06
N SER A 357 -3.12 34.63 -24.39
CA SER A 357 -4.24 34.43 -25.31
C SER A 357 -4.77 33.00 -25.24
N ARG A 358 -6.07 32.82 -25.59
CA ARG A 358 -6.67 31.46 -25.64
C ARG A 358 -5.94 30.52 -26.61
N GLU A 359 -5.38 31.05 -27.69
CA GLU A 359 -4.61 30.25 -28.65
C GLU A 359 -3.28 29.79 -28.06
N GLU A 360 -2.57 30.68 -27.39
CA GLU A 360 -1.32 30.36 -26.72
C GLU A 360 -1.52 29.36 -25.55
N GLN A 361 -2.57 29.54 -24.77
CA GLN A 361 -2.97 28.59 -23.73
C GLN A 361 -3.23 27.20 -24.30
N LYS A 362 -4.02 27.10 -25.37
CA LYS A 362 -4.30 25.83 -26.03
C LYS A 362 -3.03 25.18 -26.59
N LYS A 363 -2.15 25.98 -27.19
CA LYS A 363 -0.86 25.52 -27.71
C LYS A 363 -0.02 24.89 -26.60
N ARG A 364 0.16 25.57 -25.46
CA ARG A 364 0.97 25.08 -24.34
C ARG A 364 0.36 23.84 -23.69
N LEU A 365 -0.95 23.72 -23.60
CA LEU A 365 -1.61 22.49 -23.15
C LEU A 365 -1.33 21.31 -24.09
N THR A 366 -1.37 21.56 -25.42
CA THR A 366 -1.03 20.54 -26.43
C THR A 366 0.44 20.12 -26.34
N GLU A 367 1.34 21.07 -26.12
CA GLU A 367 2.77 20.77 -25.92
C GLU A 367 2.99 19.95 -24.65
N LEU A 368 2.26 20.24 -23.55
CA LEU A 368 2.32 19.45 -22.33
C LEU A 368 1.79 18.02 -22.53
N ASP A 369 0.71 17.86 -23.29
CA ASP A 369 0.18 16.55 -23.65
C ASP A 369 1.18 15.75 -24.50
N ALA A 370 1.80 16.39 -25.50
CA ALA A 370 2.84 15.79 -26.33
C ALA A 370 4.08 15.38 -25.51
N LEU A 371 4.45 16.18 -24.49
CA LEU A 371 5.52 15.85 -23.57
C LEU A 371 5.19 14.59 -22.76
N GLN A 372 3.97 14.49 -22.19
CA GLN A 372 3.54 13.30 -21.47
C GLN A 372 3.54 12.06 -22.36
N GLN A 373 3.02 12.15 -23.59
CA GLN A 373 3.05 11.04 -24.56
C GLN A 373 4.48 10.62 -24.91
N LYS A 374 5.40 11.56 -25.13
CA LYS A 374 6.81 11.27 -25.39
C LYS A 374 7.43 10.39 -24.30
N TYR A 375 7.07 10.62 -23.05
CA TYR A 375 7.56 9.85 -21.90
C TYR A 375 6.64 8.70 -21.51
N LYS A 376 5.55 8.44 -22.26
CA LYS A 376 4.53 7.40 -21.97
C LYS A 376 3.90 7.54 -20.59
N LEU A 377 3.54 8.77 -20.23
CA LEU A 377 2.98 9.15 -18.93
C LEU A 377 1.57 9.77 -19.03
N ASP A 378 1.00 9.75 -20.24
CA ASP A 378 -0.31 10.32 -20.57
C ASP A 378 -1.48 9.55 -19.94
N ASP A 379 -1.25 8.33 -19.47
CA ASP A 379 -2.20 7.51 -18.74
C ASP A 379 -2.23 7.79 -17.24
N ILE A 380 -1.27 8.56 -16.68
CA ILE A 380 -1.29 8.98 -15.27
C ILE A 380 -2.22 10.18 -15.11
N ASN A 381 -3.41 9.93 -14.57
CA ASN A 381 -4.46 10.95 -14.37
C ASN A 381 -4.81 11.09 -12.89
N LEU A 382 -3.87 11.63 -12.12
CA LEU A 382 -4.03 11.91 -10.69
C LEU A 382 -3.93 13.42 -10.46
N THR A 383 -4.76 13.95 -9.56
CA THR A 383 -4.77 15.35 -9.16
C THR A 383 -3.96 15.56 -7.88
N SER A 384 -3.53 16.78 -7.57
CA SER A 384 -2.67 17.05 -6.41
C SER A 384 -3.34 16.71 -5.07
N ASP A 385 -4.66 16.84 -4.99
CA ASP A 385 -5.44 16.48 -3.81
C ASP A 385 -5.55 14.96 -3.58
N GLU A 386 -5.14 14.13 -4.55
CA GLU A 386 -5.10 12.68 -4.43
C GLU A 386 -3.79 12.14 -3.84
N TYR A 387 -2.81 13.01 -3.57
CA TYR A 387 -1.54 12.66 -2.93
C TYR A 387 -1.50 13.09 -1.47
N ALA A 388 -0.89 12.25 -0.63
CA ALA A 388 -0.49 12.58 0.73
C ALA A 388 0.93 12.07 0.97
N ALA A 389 1.72 12.81 1.71
CA ALA A 389 3.08 12.41 2.09
C ALA A 389 3.36 12.85 3.53
N TYR A 390 3.85 11.93 4.33
CA TYR A 390 4.12 12.13 5.74
C TYR A 390 5.53 11.68 6.09
N PHE A 391 6.25 12.50 6.84
CA PHE A 391 7.54 12.15 7.41
C PHE A 391 7.38 11.76 8.88
N VAL A 392 7.81 10.55 9.21
CA VAL A 392 7.85 10.08 10.60
C VAL A 392 9.18 10.51 11.20
N GLU A 393 9.11 11.43 12.15
CA GLU A 393 10.28 11.99 12.82
C GLU A 393 10.86 11.00 13.85
N PRO A 394 12.16 11.11 14.19
CA PRO A 394 12.76 10.28 15.24
C PRO A 394 12.07 10.40 16.61
N GLY A 395 11.36 11.49 16.85
CA GLY A 395 10.54 11.70 18.05
C GLY A 395 9.20 10.96 18.07
N GLY A 396 8.84 10.25 16.99
CA GLY A 396 7.57 9.51 16.88
C GLY A 396 6.36 10.40 16.56
N THR A 397 6.59 11.61 16.09
CA THR A 397 5.59 12.54 15.55
C THR A 397 5.62 12.51 14.01
N LEU A 398 4.58 13.03 13.37
CA LEU A 398 4.52 13.11 11.92
C LEU A 398 4.45 14.55 11.43
N LYS A 399 5.17 14.80 10.35
CA LYS A 399 5.13 16.04 9.59
C LYS A 399 4.49 15.79 8.23
N ASN A 400 3.50 16.61 7.84
CA ASN A 400 2.99 16.60 6.48
C ASN A 400 4.04 17.22 5.55
N LEU A 401 4.40 16.51 4.49
CA LEU A 401 5.42 16.95 3.53
C LEU A 401 4.82 17.65 2.30
N ILE A 402 3.51 17.61 2.10
CA ILE A 402 2.89 18.32 0.98
C ILE A 402 2.63 19.77 1.38
N ASP A 403 3.26 20.68 0.66
CA ASP A 403 3.01 22.10 0.79
C ASP A 403 1.58 22.44 0.31
N PRO A 404 0.75 23.08 1.13
CA PRO A 404 -0.63 23.43 0.75
C PRO A 404 -0.70 24.49 -0.35
N GLU A 405 0.28 25.39 -0.45
CA GLU A 405 0.31 26.45 -1.48
C GLU A 405 1.03 25.97 -2.74
N PHE A 406 2.00 25.09 -2.57
CA PHE A 406 2.81 24.55 -3.64
C PHE A 406 2.78 23.02 -3.54
N PRO A 407 1.83 22.33 -4.18
CA PRO A 407 1.63 20.89 -3.97
C PRO A 407 2.79 20.06 -4.52
N MET A 408 3.90 20.10 -3.82
CA MET A 408 5.07 19.25 -3.98
C MET A 408 5.41 18.62 -2.65
N VAL A 409 6.03 17.45 -2.69
CA VAL A 409 6.51 16.76 -1.50
C VAL A 409 7.90 17.29 -1.15
N SER A 410 8.09 17.81 0.05
CA SER A 410 9.41 18.25 0.54
C SER A 410 10.38 17.07 0.59
N GLY A 411 11.58 17.26 0.08
CA GLY A 411 12.67 16.29 0.14
C GLY A 411 13.79 16.66 1.13
N VAL A 412 13.65 17.79 1.81
CA VAL A 412 14.69 18.32 2.71
C VAL A 412 15.05 17.32 3.81
N GLU A 413 14.07 16.60 4.33
CA GLU A 413 14.26 15.63 5.40
C GLU A 413 15.05 14.37 4.95
N LEU A 414 15.16 14.12 3.64
CA LEU A 414 15.90 12.99 3.08
C LEU A 414 17.33 13.37 2.66
N ASP A 415 17.62 14.64 2.54
CA ASP A 415 18.87 15.14 1.95
C ASP A 415 19.95 15.52 2.98
N GLY A 416 19.70 15.32 4.26
CA GLY A 416 20.64 15.66 5.33
C GLY A 416 22.04 15.00 5.23
N VAL A 417 22.18 13.93 4.42
CA VAL A 417 23.48 13.33 4.12
C VAL A 417 24.26 14.19 3.12
N SER A 418 23.59 14.76 2.13
CA SER A 418 24.21 15.68 1.16
C SER A 418 24.73 16.93 1.86
N ASP A 419 23.93 17.51 2.75
CA ASP A 419 24.33 18.68 3.57
C ASP A 419 25.57 18.34 4.42
N TRP A 420 25.55 17.20 5.11
CA TRP A 420 26.70 16.75 5.91
C TRP A 420 27.97 16.54 5.04
N VAL A 421 27.82 15.93 3.86
CA VAL A 421 28.94 15.72 2.94
C VAL A 421 29.49 17.05 2.46
N GLU A 422 28.63 18.01 2.12
CA GLU A 422 29.03 19.36 1.69
C GLU A 422 29.75 20.09 2.81
N ASP A 423 29.20 20.17 4.01
CA ASP A 423 29.79 20.80 5.17
C ASP A 423 31.17 20.21 5.51
N TYR A 424 31.24 18.88 5.61
CA TYR A 424 32.47 18.18 5.94
C TYR A 424 33.53 18.36 4.84
N THR A 425 33.13 18.32 3.58
CA THR A 425 34.05 18.57 2.45
C THR A 425 34.57 19.99 2.46
N ASN A 426 33.70 20.97 2.74
CA ASN A 426 34.09 22.37 2.87
C ASN A 426 35.09 22.59 4.01
N GLU A 427 34.89 21.93 5.17
CA GLU A 427 35.83 21.98 6.28
C GLU A 427 37.19 21.36 5.90
N ILE A 428 37.21 20.23 5.20
CA ILE A 428 38.44 19.61 4.67
C ILE A 428 39.17 20.58 3.75
N TYR A 429 38.47 21.20 2.80
CA TYR A 429 39.09 22.17 1.89
C TYR A 429 39.62 23.43 2.60
N GLN A 430 38.90 23.92 3.60
CA GLN A 430 39.38 25.03 4.43
C GLN A 430 40.65 24.67 5.19
N ILE A 431 40.81 23.42 5.63
CA ILE A 431 42.05 22.99 6.32
C ILE A 431 43.18 22.75 5.31
N ALA A 432 42.89 22.03 4.22
CA ALA A 432 43.90 21.57 3.29
C ALA A 432 44.47 22.67 2.36
N TYR A 433 43.63 23.64 2.04
CA TYR A 433 43.95 24.67 1.02
C TYR A 433 43.83 26.11 1.55
N ARG A 434 44.01 26.32 2.86
CA ARG A 434 44.18 27.65 3.41
C ARG A 434 45.47 28.24 2.83
N GLY A 435 45.31 29.20 1.89
CA GLY A 435 46.37 30.06 1.38
C GLY A 435 46.66 31.20 2.32
#